data_c8d678d04b43d2fef6c68ea076a13cf5
#
_entry.id   c8d678d04b43d2fef6c68ea076a13cf5
#
_cell.length_a   1.000
_cell.length_b   1.000
_cell.length_c   1.000
_cell.angle_alpha   90.00
_cell.angle_beta   90.00
_cell.angle_gamma   90.00
#
_symmetry.space_group_name_H-M   'P 1'
#
loop_
_entity.id
_entity.type
_entity.pdbx_description
1 polymer ?
#
loop_
_entity_poly.entity_id
_entity_poly.type
_entity_poly.pdbx_seq_one_letter_code
_entity_poly.pdbx_strand_id
1 'polypeptide(L)'
;MERDVSRPEWTIMKVLPVPPITVRPSITLESGDRSEDDLTHKLVDVLRINQRLRENRDSGAPQLIVEDLWELLQYHCTTYFDNQTSGIPPARHRSGRPLKTLSQRLKGKEGRFRSNLSGKRVNFCARTVISPDPNLGINEVGVPVKTAKELTVPVSY
;
A
#
# COMPACT_ATOMS: atom_id res chain seq x y z
N MET A 1 -17.32 23.41 -7.37
CA MET A 1 -17.58 22.74 -6.07
C MET A 1 -18.83 23.34 -5.47
N GLU A 2 -19.81 22.54 -5.17
CA GLU A 2 -21.00 22.99 -4.45
C GLU A 2 -20.65 23.32 -3.00
N ARG A 3 -21.05 24.51 -2.53
CA ARG A 3 -20.64 25.03 -1.22
C ARG A 3 -21.08 24.15 -0.04
N ASP A 4 -22.16 23.41 -0.19
CA ASP A 4 -22.74 22.58 0.87
C ASP A 4 -22.25 21.13 0.85
N VAL A 5 -21.58 20.70 -0.23
CA VAL A 5 -21.10 19.31 -0.40
C VAL A 5 -19.59 19.21 -0.25
N SER A 6 -18.84 20.22 -0.71
CA SER A 6 -17.37 20.21 -0.65
C SER A 6 -16.83 21.64 -0.57
N ARG A 7 -16.10 21.95 0.50
CA ARG A 7 -15.44 23.24 0.69
C ARG A 7 -13.94 23.11 0.43
N PRO A 8 -13.31 24.12 -0.22
CA PRO A 8 -11.88 24.11 -0.49
C PRO A 8 -11.01 23.95 0.77
N GLU A 9 -11.41 24.55 1.89
CA GLU A 9 -10.70 24.47 3.17
C GLU A 9 -10.62 23.06 3.75
N TRP A 10 -11.50 22.15 3.33
CA TRP A 10 -11.48 20.76 3.77
C TRP A 10 -10.34 19.95 3.14
N THR A 11 -9.71 20.46 2.09
CA THR A 11 -8.52 19.84 1.48
C THR A 11 -7.26 20.05 2.31
N ILE A 12 -7.29 20.99 3.25
CA ILE A 12 -6.18 21.23 4.19
C ILE A 12 -6.31 20.23 5.34
N MET A 13 -5.38 19.30 5.38
CA MET A 13 -5.38 18.25 6.39
C MET A 13 -4.83 18.78 7.72
N LYS A 14 -5.64 18.68 8.79
CA LYS A 14 -5.25 19.05 10.16
C LYS A 14 -4.85 17.86 11.02
N VAL A 15 -5.33 16.68 10.66
CA VAL A 15 -5.09 15.41 11.36
C VAL A 15 -4.64 14.36 10.35
N LEU A 16 -3.52 13.72 10.62
CA LEU A 16 -3.00 12.65 9.78
C LEU A 16 -3.68 11.32 10.12
N PRO A 17 -4.33 10.65 9.16
CA PRO A 17 -4.88 9.32 9.39
C PRO A 17 -3.76 8.29 9.52
N VAL A 18 -3.77 7.54 10.61
CA VAL A 18 -2.80 6.46 10.89
C VAL A 18 -3.49 5.12 10.67
N PRO A 19 -3.01 4.31 9.71
CA PRO A 19 -3.58 2.99 9.47
C PRO A 19 -3.29 2.03 10.63
N PRO A 20 -4.15 1.04 10.86
CA PRO A 20 -3.93 0.03 11.87
C PRO A 20 -2.69 -0.82 11.56
N ILE A 21 -2.16 -1.51 12.56
CA ILE A 21 -0.96 -2.34 12.44
C ILE A 21 -1.11 -3.47 11.41
N THR A 22 -2.32 -3.93 11.13
CA THR A 22 -2.61 -4.94 10.10
C THR A 22 -2.33 -4.46 8.67
N VAL A 23 -2.40 -3.16 8.43
CA VAL A 23 -2.06 -2.55 7.12
C VAL A 23 -0.55 -2.40 6.94
N ARG A 24 0.19 -2.31 8.03
CA ARG A 24 1.65 -2.14 8.08
C ARG A 24 2.30 -3.17 9.03
N PRO A 25 2.17 -4.47 8.77
CA PRO A 25 2.64 -5.51 9.66
C PRO A 25 4.17 -5.50 9.78
N SER A 26 4.67 -5.78 10.98
CA SER A 26 6.08 -6.06 11.23
C SER A 26 6.36 -7.53 10.96
N ILE A 27 7.43 -7.82 10.23
CA ILE A 27 7.86 -9.17 9.92
C ILE A 27 9.09 -9.50 10.76
N THR A 28 9.08 -10.65 11.43
CA THR A 28 10.27 -11.17 12.12
C THR A 28 11.11 -11.96 11.11
N LEU A 29 12.35 -11.55 10.92
CA LEU A 29 13.31 -12.23 10.07
C LEU A 29 13.83 -13.50 10.76
N GLU A 30 14.43 -14.43 9.98
CA GLU A 30 15.06 -15.64 10.52
C GLU A 30 16.20 -15.34 11.52
N SER A 31 16.84 -14.18 11.39
CA SER A 31 17.84 -13.67 12.34
C SER A 31 17.27 -13.23 13.70
N GLY A 32 15.94 -13.23 13.87
CA GLY A 32 15.27 -12.69 15.05
C GLY A 32 15.02 -11.18 15.04
N ASP A 33 15.55 -10.47 14.05
CA ASP A 33 15.33 -9.04 13.87
C ASP A 33 13.92 -8.76 13.33
N ARG A 34 13.34 -7.64 13.74
CA ARG A 34 12.07 -7.15 13.19
C ARG A 34 12.31 -6.23 12.01
N SER A 35 11.69 -6.57 10.88
CA SER A 35 11.60 -5.68 9.73
C SER A 35 10.27 -4.94 9.77
N GLU A 36 10.34 -3.62 9.83
CA GLU A 36 9.18 -2.74 9.83
C GLU A 36 8.77 -2.38 8.40
N ASP A 37 7.46 -2.15 8.21
CA ASP A 37 6.90 -1.73 6.93
C ASP A 37 7.33 -0.31 6.56
N ASP A 38 7.38 -0.01 5.25
CA ASP A 38 7.75 1.32 4.73
C ASP A 38 6.82 2.43 5.27
N LEU A 39 5.52 2.15 5.45
CA LEU A 39 4.59 3.10 6.06
C LEU A 39 4.92 3.41 7.51
N THR A 40 5.37 2.44 8.27
CA THR A 40 5.78 2.65 9.67
C THR A 40 6.99 3.58 9.74
N HIS A 41 7.99 3.40 8.87
CA HIS A 41 9.12 4.31 8.79
C HIS A 41 8.70 5.75 8.47
N LYS A 42 7.80 5.94 7.51
CA LYS A 42 7.28 7.27 7.16
C LYS A 42 6.49 7.92 8.30
N LEU A 43 5.67 7.14 9.02
CA LEU A 43 4.94 7.65 10.18
C LEU A 43 5.87 8.07 11.31
N VAL A 44 6.93 7.32 11.56
CA VAL A 44 7.97 7.70 12.55
C VAL A 44 8.65 9.00 12.14
N ASP A 45 8.99 9.17 10.86
CA ASP A 45 9.59 10.40 10.35
C ASP A 45 8.66 11.60 10.55
N VAL A 46 7.38 11.47 10.21
CA VAL A 46 6.38 12.52 10.42
C VAL A 46 6.25 12.90 11.90
N LEU A 47 6.14 11.91 12.79
CA LEU A 47 6.04 12.17 14.24
C LEU A 47 7.28 12.89 14.78
N ARG A 48 8.46 12.44 14.38
CA ARG A 48 9.74 13.02 14.83
C ARG A 48 9.90 14.47 14.40
N ILE A 49 9.58 14.78 13.15
CA ILE A 49 9.67 16.15 12.64
C ILE A 49 8.58 17.04 13.24
N ASN A 50 7.37 16.52 13.41
CA ASN A 50 6.28 17.25 14.07
C ASN A 50 6.61 17.61 15.52
N GLN A 51 7.22 16.70 16.25
CA GLN A 51 7.69 16.97 17.62
C GLN A 51 8.78 18.04 17.65
N ARG A 52 9.79 17.94 16.77
CA ARG A 52 10.84 18.95 16.66
C ARG A 52 10.29 20.33 16.27
N LEU A 53 9.33 20.38 15.35
CA LEU A 53 8.68 21.64 14.97
C LEU A 53 7.95 22.26 16.15
N ARG A 54 7.21 21.46 16.92
CA ARG A 54 6.52 21.91 18.13
C ARG A 54 7.51 22.49 19.16
N GLU A 55 8.56 21.73 19.49
CA GLU A 55 9.58 22.15 20.46
C GLU A 55 10.26 23.45 20.04
N ASN A 56 10.65 23.60 18.77
CA ASN A 56 11.30 24.84 18.28
C ASN A 56 10.34 26.04 18.28
N ARG A 57 9.07 25.82 17.89
CA ARG A 57 8.06 26.87 17.95
C ARG A 57 7.81 27.34 19.39
N ASP A 58 7.65 26.40 20.32
CA ASP A 58 7.31 26.68 21.72
C ASP A 58 8.50 27.29 22.49
N SER A 59 9.75 27.01 22.07
CA SER A 59 10.96 27.60 22.60
C SER A 59 11.30 28.98 22.00
N GLY A 60 10.53 29.46 21.01
CA GLY A 60 10.79 30.75 20.36
C GLY A 60 12.02 30.74 19.45
N ALA A 61 12.32 29.62 18.81
CA ALA A 61 13.43 29.52 17.85
C ALA A 61 13.29 30.52 16.68
N PRO A 62 14.40 30.90 16.00
CA PRO A 62 14.36 31.77 14.83
C PRO A 62 13.36 31.26 13.78
N GLN A 63 12.62 32.19 13.19
CA GLN A 63 11.56 31.85 12.22
C GLN A 63 12.07 30.98 11.05
N LEU A 64 13.27 31.23 10.58
CA LEU A 64 13.90 30.45 9.51
C LEU A 64 13.97 28.95 9.85
N ILE A 65 14.32 28.60 11.09
CA ILE A 65 14.39 27.20 11.55
C ILE A 65 13.00 26.58 11.60
N VAL A 66 12.01 27.35 12.04
CA VAL A 66 10.61 26.90 12.10
C VAL A 66 10.07 26.65 10.69
N GLU A 67 10.36 27.52 9.73
CA GLU A 67 9.98 27.39 8.33
C GLU A 67 10.63 26.17 7.67
N ASP A 68 11.92 25.95 7.86
CA ASP A 68 12.63 24.77 7.35
C ASP A 68 12.03 23.46 7.89
N LEU A 69 11.70 23.42 9.18
CA LEU A 69 11.06 22.26 9.79
C LEU A 69 9.62 22.05 9.27
N TRP A 70 8.90 23.13 8.98
CA TRP A 70 7.59 23.06 8.37
C TRP A 70 7.64 22.48 6.96
N GLU A 71 8.55 22.97 6.13
CA GLU A 71 8.77 22.42 4.78
C GLU A 71 9.14 20.93 4.83
N LEU A 72 10.01 20.55 5.77
CA LEU A 72 10.39 19.16 5.97
C LEU A 72 9.21 18.30 6.41
N LEU A 73 8.35 18.81 7.30
CA LEU A 73 7.13 18.12 7.70
C LEU A 73 6.19 17.94 6.50
N GLN A 74 6.01 19.00 5.70
CA GLN A 74 5.20 18.95 4.48
C GLN A 74 5.74 17.90 3.49
N TYR A 75 7.06 17.82 3.31
CA TYR A 75 7.71 16.80 2.50
C TYR A 75 7.39 15.38 3.00
N HIS A 76 7.49 15.13 4.30
CA HIS A 76 7.20 13.82 4.86
C HIS A 76 5.71 13.44 4.75
N CYS A 77 4.80 14.38 4.93
CA CYS A 77 3.37 14.16 4.73
C CYS A 77 3.06 13.86 3.25
N THR A 78 3.63 14.62 2.32
CA THR A 78 3.44 14.41 0.89
C THR A 78 3.95 13.04 0.45
N THR A 79 5.15 12.66 0.85
CA THR A 79 5.74 11.37 0.50
C THR A 79 5.12 10.18 1.24
N TYR A 80 4.41 10.41 2.34
CA TYR A 80 3.59 9.38 2.98
C TYR A 80 2.39 8.97 2.11
N PHE A 81 1.75 9.94 1.47
CA PHE A 81 0.64 9.67 0.56
C PHE A 81 1.10 9.23 -0.82
N ASP A 82 2.02 9.95 -1.43
CA ASP A 82 2.55 9.66 -2.76
C ASP A 82 4.05 9.95 -2.85
N ASN A 83 4.82 8.87 -2.97
CA ASN A 83 6.29 8.95 -3.10
C ASN A 83 6.76 9.15 -4.55
N GLN A 84 5.85 9.38 -5.50
CA GLN A 84 6.12 9.61 -6.92
C GLN A 84 5.62 10.97 -7.40
N THR A 85 5.44 11.92 -6.49
CA THR A 85 5.01 13.28 -6.82
C THR A 85 6.07 13.98 -7.66
N SER A 86 5.66 14.61 -8.77
CA SER A 86 6.54 15.40 -9.64
C SER A 86 7.21 16.55 -8.87
N GLY A 87 8.50 16.76 -9.13
CA GLY A 87 9.26 17.85 -8.54
C GLY A 87 9.70 17.64 -7.10
N ILE A 88 9.35 16.50 -6.49
CA ILE A 88 9.75 16.16 -5.11
C ILE A 88 10.64 14.91 -5.18
N PRO A 89 11.83 14.92 -4.55
CA PRO A 89 12.70 13.75 -4.51
C PRO A 89 12.03 12.61 -3.73
N PRO A 90 11.99 11.37 -4.27
CA PRO A 90 11.36 10.25 -3.59
C PRO A 90 12.13 9.87 -2.33
N ALA A 91 11.39 9.56 -1.26
CA ALA A 91 11.95 8.98 -0.05
C ALA A 91 12.45 7.56 -0.33
N ARG A 92 13.66 7.24 0.17
CA ARG A 92 14.33 5.97 -0.08
C ARG A 92 14.66 5.24 1.21
N HIS A 93 14.65 3.93 1.14
CA HIS A 93 15.18 3.06 2.19
C HIS A 93 16.72 3.14 2.20
N ARG A 94 17.37 2.65 3.29
CA ARG A 94 18.84 2.57 3.41
C ARG A 94 19.51 1.82 2.24
N SER A 95 18.80 0.87 1.64
CA SER A 95 19.25 0.10 0.46
C SER A 95 19.14 0.88 -0.86
N GLY A 96 18.72 2.14 -0.86
CA GLY A 96 18.51 2.96 -2.05
C GLY A 96 17.15 2.73 -2.76
N ARG A 97 16.39 1.70 -2.37
CA ARG A 97 15.07 1.42 -2.91
C ARG A 97 14.07 2.53 -2.52
N PRO A 98 13.25 3.03 -3.47
CA PRO A 98 12.19 3.98 -3.12
C PRO A 98 11.15 3.30 -2.22
N LEU A 99 10.65 4.03 -1.22
CA LEU A 99 9.64 3.52 -0.31
C LEU A 99 8.30 3.36 -1.03
N LYS A 100 7.61 2.27 -0.72
CA LYS A 100 6.26 1.99 -1.23
C LYS A 100 5.22 2.53 -0.24
N THR A 101 4.65 3.69 -0.57
CA THR A 101 3.68 4.39 0.27
C THR A 101 2.24 4.16 -0.22
N LEU A 102 1.25 4.87 0.31
CA LEU A 102 -0.16 4.59 0.08
C LEU A 102 -0.55 4.57 -1.41
N SER A 103 -0.16 5.61 -2.14
CA SER A 103 -0.48 5.72 -3.57
C SER A 103 0.12 4.56 -4.38
N GLN A 104 1.35 4.17 -4.07
CA GLN A 104 2.05 3.06 -4.73
C GLN A 104 1.43 1.70 -4.40
N ARG A 105 0.71 1.56 -3.28
CA ARG A 105 -0.05 0.34 -2.95
C ARG A 105 -1.32 0.20 -3.77
N LEU A 106 -1.89 1.30 -4.21
CA LEU A 106 -3.14 1.33 -4.99
C LEU A 106 -2.88 1.27 -6.50
N LYS A 107 -1.83 1.93 -6.96
CA LYS A 107 -1.46 2.04 -8.37
C LYS A 107 -0.89 0.75 -8.95
N GLY A 108 -1.04 0.61 -10.26
CA GLY A 108 -0.32 -0.35 -11.08
C GLY A 108 -0.91 -1.75 -11.11
N LYS A 109 -0.24 -2.62 -11.86
CA LYS A 109 -0.62 -4.01 -12.11
C LYS A 109 -0.67 -4.84 -10.83
N GLU A 110 0.24 -4.59 -9.90
CA GLU A 110 0.35 -5.30 -8.61
C GLU A 110 -0.33 -4.55 -7.46
N GLY A 111 -1.00 -3.44 -7.76
CA GLY A 111 -1.76 -2.67 -6.78
C GLY A 111 -3.05 -3.34 -6.35
N ARG A 112 -3.70 -2.77 -5.34
CA ARG A 112 -4.93 -3.34 -4.76
C ARG A 112 -6.07 -3.47 -5.77
N PHE A 113 -6.25 -2.52 -6.66
CA PHE A 113 -7.35 -2.56 -7.62
C PHE A 113 -7.19 -3.68 -8.64
N ARG A 114 -6.04 -3.81 -9.27
CA ARG A 114 -5.83 -4.77 -10.37
C ARG A 114 -5.47 -6.18 -9.91
N SER A 115 -4.83 -6.35 -8.76
CA SER A 115 -4.36 -7.66 -8.29
C SER A 115 -5.18 -8.28 -7.17
N ASN A 116 -5.99 -7.49 -6.46
CA ASN A 116 -6.72 -7.97 -5.30
C ASN A 116 -8.23 -7.74 -5.35
N LEU A 117 -8.71 -6.75 -6.12
CA LEU A 117 -10.12 -6.41 -6.21
C LEU A 117 -10.75 -6.85 -7.55
N SER A 118 -10.18 -6.43 -8.68
CA SER A 118 -10.69 -6.82 -10.01
C SER A 118 -10.34 -8.26 -10.37
N GLY A 119 -9.20 -8.74 -9.93
CA GLY A 119 -8.78 -10.11 -10.04
C GLY A 119 -8.03 -10.55 -8.80
N LYS A 120 -8.32 -11.72 -8.27
CA LYS A 120 -7.70 -12.26 -7.06
C LYS A 120 -7.49 -13.78 -7.17
N ARG A 121 -6.60 -14.32 -6.36
CA ARG A 121 -6.44 -15.77 -6.24
C ARG A 121 -7.63 -16.32 -5.47
N VAL A 122 -8.19 -17.38 -6.01
CA VAL A 122 -9.35 -18.07 -5.44
C VAL A 122 -8.99 -19.53 -5.16
N ASN A 123 -9.73 -20.12 -4.20
CA ASN A 123 -9.60 -21.53 -3.87
C ASN A 123 -10.49 -22.38 -4.81
N PHE A 124 -10.37 -23.69 -4.69
CA PHE A 124 -11.15 -24.68 -5.47
C PHE A 124 -10.96 -24.55 -6.99
N CYS A 125 -9.75 -24.22 -7.41
CA CYS A 125 -9.34 -24.18 -8.80
C CYS A 125 -8.22 -25.16 -9.05
N ALA A 126 -8.11 -25.60 -10.29
CA ALA A 126 -7.03 -26.47 -10.73
C ALA A 126 -6.36 -25.92 -11.99
N ARG A 127 -5.09 -26.30 -12.17
CA ARG A 127 -4.32 -25.97 -13.37
C ARG A 127 -3.40 -27.13 -13.69
N THR A 128 -3.38 -27.54 -14.94
CA THR A 128 -2.48 -28.59 -15.42
C THR A 128 -2.12 -28.35 -16.88
N VAL A 129 -1.18 -29.15 -17.37
CA VAL A 129 -0.78 -29.14 -18.78
C VAL A 129 -1.94 -29.69 -19.61
N ILE A 130 -2.16 -29.09 -20.77
CA ILE A 130 -3.12 -29.57 -21.76
C ILE A 130 -2.41 -30.40 -22.82
N SER A 131 -3.06 -31.46 -23.31
CA SER A 131 -2.59 -32.34 -24.37
C SER A 131 -3.73 -32.60 -25.35
N PRO A 132 -3.46 -32.72 -26.67
CA PRO A 132 -4.50 -33.03 -27.65
C PRO A 132 -5.00 -34.47 -27.48
N ASP A 133 -6.33 -34.66 -27.64
CA ASP A 133 -6.96 -35.95 -27.69
C ASP A 133 -7.97 -35.99 -28.85
N PRO A 134 -7.74 -36.79 -29.91
CA PRO A 134 -8.60 -36.85 -31.07
C PRO A 134 -9.97 -37.53 -30.79
N ASN A 135 -10.10 -38.21 -29.64
CA ASN A 135 -11.35 -38.88 -29.26
C ASN A 135 -12.38 -37.95 -28.58
N LEU A 136 -11.98 -36.74 -28.21
CA LEU A 136 -12.87 -35.75 -27.60
C LEU A 136 -13.62 -34.98 -28.67
N GLY A 137 -14.90 -34.72 -28.41
CA GLY A 137 -15.69 -33.78 -29.20
C GLY A 137 -15.26 -32.34 -29.02
N ILE A 138 -15.66 -31.45 -29.91
CA ILE A 138 -15.26 -30.04 -29.94
C ILE A 138 -15.71 -29.25 -28.69
N ASN A 139 -16.75 -29.72 -28.03
CA ASN A 139 -17.34 -29.15 -26.80
C ASN A 139 -17.02 -29.97 -25.54
N GLU A 140 -16.06 -30.88 -25.62
CA GLU A 140 -15.67 -31.75 -24.52
C GLU A 140 -14.29 -31.41 -23.99
N VAL A 141 -14.11 -31.61 -22.71
CA VAL A 141 -12.80 -31.42 -22.01
C VAL A 141 -12.52 -32.63 -21.12
N GLY A 142 -11.34 -33.23 -21.30
CA GLY A 142 -10.87 -34.30 -20.43
C GLY A 142 -10.28 -33.71 -19.14
N VAL A 143 -10.83 -34.07 -17.99
CA VAL A 143 -10.35 -33.61 -16.68
C VAL A 143 -9.66 -34.78 -15.97
N PRO A 144 -8.44 -34.58 -15.40
CA PRO A 144 -7.75 -35.62 -14.62
C PRO A 144 -8.62 -36.06 -13.42
N VAL A 145 -8.67 -37.37 -13.18
CA VAL A 145 -9.50 -37.94 -12.09
C VAL A 145 -9.13 -37.39 -10.72
N LYS A 146 -7.86 -37.14 -10.46
CA LYS A 146 -7.41 -36.54 -9.19
C LYS A 146 -7.99 -35.14 -9.01
N THR A 147 -7.93 -34.30 -10.04
CA THR A 147 -8.52 -32.95 -10.04
C THR A 147 -10.02 -33.00 -9.84
N ALA A 148 -10.72 -33.91 -10.54
CA ALA A 148 -12.17 -34.04 -10.43
C ALA A 148 -12.64 -34.47 -9.03
N LYS A 149 -11.82 -35.21 -8.30
CA LYS A 149 -12.13 -35.62 -6.92
C LYS A 149 -11.97 -34.51 -5.88
N GLU A 150 -11.08 -33.55 -6.14
CA GLU A 150 -10.79 -32.45 -5.21
C GLU A 150 -11.67 -31.22 -5.45
N LEU A 151 -12.12 -31.00 -6.68
CA LEU A 151 -12.97 -29.88 -7.01
C LEU A 151 -14.40 -30.11 -6.53
N THR A 152 -14.97 -29.10 -5.87
CA THR A 152 -16.35 -29.10 -5.38
C THR A 152 -17.17 -28.07 -6.11
N VAL A 153 -18.44 -28.38 -6.34
CA VAL A 153 -19.41 -27.49 -6.97
C VAL A 153 -20.53 -27.21 -5.95
N PRO A 154 -20.95 -25.95 -5.77
CA PRO A 154 -22.07 -25.64 -4.91
C PRO A 154 -23.36 -26.24 -5.53
N VAL A 155 -24.11 -26.99 -4.73
CA VAL A 155 -25.41 -27.58 -5.11
C VAL A 155 -26.50 -26.95 -4.24
N SER A 156 -27.53 -26.42 -4.87
CA SER A 156 -28.77 -26.04 -4.15
C SER A 156 -29.63 -27.27 -3.90
N TYR A 157 -30.12 -27.45 -2.70
CA TYR A 157 -31.12 -28.45 -2.33
C TYR A 157 -32.51 -27.91 -2.58
#